data_dcfacb0a7fd46e8f7f9ca1520d0622fa
#
_entry.id   dcfacb0a7fd46e8f7f9ca1520d0622fa
#
_cell.length_a   1.000
_cell.length_b   1.000
_cell.length_c   1.000
_cell.angle_alpha   90.00
_cell.angle_beta   90.00
_cell.angle_gamma   90.00
#
_symmetry.space_group_name_H-M   'P 1'
#
loop_
_entity.id
_entity.type
_entity.pdbx_description
1 polymer ?
#
loop_
_entity_poly.entity_id
_entity_poly.type
_entity_poly.pdbx_seq_one_letter_code
_entity_poly.pdbx_strand_id
1 'polypeptide(L)'
;MEREKQLRQQLAKAIDWHEAHVDLASAVDNFPVELRGRVPEGMPHSAWQLLEHIRIALWDIVEFCRNPRHKSPPWPDGYWPKKPAPPSEEAWEQSVKSIHDNLKTMREMINDPKHDLLTPIPGGAGQTLLREALLAADHNAYHLGQLALVRKALEAWKG
;
A
#
# COMPACT_ATOMS: atom_id res chain seq x y z
N MET A 1 24.60 16.54 0.98
CA MET A 1 24.04 16.50 -0.39
C MET A 1 24.09 15.10 -1.00
N GLU A 2 25.24 14.48 -1.29
CA GLU A 2 25.27 13.17 -1.96
C GLU A 2 24.69 12.03 -1.10
N ARG A 3 25.04 11.96 0.19
CA ARG A 3 24.51 10.95 1.13
C ARG A 3 22.98 11.04 1.28
N GLU A 4 22.46 12.25 1.33
CA GLU A 4 21.01 12.46 1.43
C GLU A 4 20.30 12.04 0.15
N LYS A 5 20.85 12.35 -1.02
CA LYS A 5 20.33 11.88 -2.30
C LYS A 5 20.28 10.35 -2.36
N GLN A 6 21.36 9.70 -1.94
CA GLN A 6 21.42 8.23 -1.86
C GLN A 6 20.37 7.67 -0.90
N LEU A 7 20.19 8.27 0.29
CA LEU A 7 19.14 7.87 1.24
C LEU A 7 17.76 7.98 0.61
N ARG A 8 17.43 9.12 -0.03
CA ARG A 8 16.15 9.32 -0.71
C ARG A 8 15.91 8.29 -1.81
N GLN A 9 16.93 7.97 -2.60
CA GLN A 9 16.84 6.96 -3.65
C GLN A 9 16.57 5.57 -3.09
N GLN A 10 17.23 5.16 -2.00
CA GLN A 10 16.97 3.86 -1.36
C GLN A 10 15.59 3.82 -0.72
N LEU A 11 15.16 4.89 -0.06
CA LEU A 11 13.85 5.00 0.54
C LEU A 11 12.73 4.94 -0.52
N ALA A 12 12.90 5.67 -1.64
CA ALA A 12 11.97 5.65 -2.76
C ALA A 12 11.86 4.27 -3.45
N LYS A 13 12.93 3.47 -3.42
CA LYS A 13 12.87 2.07 -3.86
C LYS A 13 12.16 1.17 -2.87
N ALA A 14 12.38 1.37 -1.56
CA ALA A 14 11.85 0.50 -0.52
C ALA A 14 10.32 0.47 -0.47
N ILE A 15 9.64 1.57 -0.81
CA ILE A 15 8.17 1.65 -0.76
C ILE A 15 7.46 0.75 -1.79
N ASP A 16 8.19 0.28 -2.80
CA ASP A 16 7.67 -0.58 -3.87
C ASP A 16 8.79 -1.55 -4.32
N TRP A 17 9.34 -2.27 -3.36
CA TRP A 17 10.48 -3.14 -3.59
C TRP A 17 10.06 -4.45 -4.23
N HIS A 18 10.60 -4.74 -5.40
CA HIS A 18 10.32 -5.95 -6.18
C HIS A 18 11.54 -6.86 -6.38
N GLU A 19 12.68 -6.51 -5.76
CA GLU A 19 13.93 -7.28 -5.93
C GLU A 19 13.99 -8.53 -5.02
N ALA A 20 13.26 -8.54 -3.89
CA ALA A 20 13.35 -9.58 -2.88
C ALA A 20 12.10 -10.48 -2.78
N HIS A 21 10.97 -10.03 -3.31
CA HIS A 21 9.69 -10.75 -3.24
C HIS A 21 8.78 -10.34 -4.40
N VAL A 22 7.63 -10.99 -4.51
CA VAL A 22 6.58 -10.65 -5.46
C VAL A 22 6.17 -9.18 -5.31
N ASP A 23 6.10 -8.46 -6.41
CA ASP A 23 5.58 -7.09 -6.43
C ASP A 23 4.04 -7.05 -6.52
N LEU A 24 3.48 -5.84 -6.36
CA LEU A 24 2.03 -5.64 -6.41
C LEU A 24 1.46 -6.05 -7.77
N ALA A 25 2.11 -5.64 -8.87
CA ALA A 25 1.64 -5.95 -10.21
C ALA A 25 1.52 -7.47 -10.40
N SER A 26 2.58 -8.22 -10.08
CA SER A 26 2.56 -9.68 -10.16
C SER A 26 1.49 -10.31 -9.23
N ALA A 27 1.18 -9.69 -8.10
CA ALA A 27 0.18 -10.22 -7.17
C ALA A 27 -1.26 -10.00 -7.65
N VAL A 28 -1.53 -8.94 -8.43
CA VAL A 28 -2.89 -8.54 -8.84
C VAL A 28 -3.17 -8.75 -10.32
N ASP A 29 -2.16 -8.76 -11.19
CA ASP A 29 -2.34 -8.91 -12.64
C ASP A 29 -2.99 -10.24 -12.99
N ASN A 30 -4.00 -10.15 -13.86
CA ASN A 30 -4.78 -11.32 -14.29
C ASN A 30 -5.36 -12.13 -13.13
N PHE A 31 -5.67 -11.50 -11.99
CA PHE A 31 -6.34 -12.19 -10.89
C PHE A 31 -7.78 -12.53 -11.32
N PRO A 32 -8.19 -13.82 -11.32
CA PRO A 32 -9.51 -14.22 -11.78
C PRO A 32 -10.62 -13.48 -11.04
N VAL A 33 -11.57 -12.91 -11.78
CA VAL A 33 -12.63 -12.04 -11.22
C VAL A 33 -13.45 -12.78 -10.17
N GLU A 34 -13.80 -14.03 -10.45
CA GLU A 34 -14.60 -14.91 -9.58
C GLU A 34 -13.89 -15.31 -8.28
N LEU A 35 -12.56 -15.16 -8.22
CA LEU A 35 -11.76 -15.50 -7.04
C LEU A 35 -11.41 -14.27 -6.17
N ARG A 36 -11.61 -13.05 -6.66
CA ARG A 36 -11.22 -11.80 -5.95
C ARG A 36 -11.88 -11.66 -4.57
N GLY A 37 -13.10 -12.18 -4.42
CA GLY A 37 -13.87 -12.14 -3.17
C GLY A 37 -13.86 -13.44 -2.37
N ARG A 38 -13.21 -14.49 -2.88
CA ARG A 38 -13.16 -15.79 -2.20
C ARG A 38 -12.14 -15.77 -1.06
N VAL A 39 -12.58 -16.18 0.13
CA VAL A 39 -11.70 -16.37 1.29
C VAL A 39 -11.25 -17.83 1.29
N PRO A 40 -9.93 -18.11 1.18
CA PRO A 40 -9.43 -19.49 1.27
C PRO A 40 -9.65 -20.07 2.66
N GLU A 41 -9.76 -21.39 2.74
CA GLU A 41 -9.90 -22.09 4.03
C GLU A 41 -8.69 -21.77 4.94
N GLY A 42 -8.98 -21.46 6.20
CA GLY A 42 -7.96 -21.11 7.19
C GLY A 42 -7.38 -19.70 7.06
N MET A 43 -7.83 -18.90 6.10
CA MET A 43 -7.38 -17.51 5.96
C MET A 43 -8.45 -16.52 6.43
N PRO A 44 -8.06 -15.36 7.01
CA PRO A 44 -9.02 -14.38 7.53
C PRO A 44 -9.62 -13.46 6.47
N HIS A 45 -8.97 -13.31 5.30
CA HIS A 45 -9.30 -12.29 4.31
C HIS A 45 -9.27 -12.82 2.89
N SER A 46 -10.11 -12.23 2.03
CA SER A 46 -10.06 -12.39 0.58
C SER A 46 -8.96 -11.52 -0.05
N ALA A 47 -8.67 -11.75 -1.33
CA ALA A 47 -7.78 -10.90 -2.11
C ALA A 47 -8.26 -9.44 -2.16
N TRP A 48 -9.58 -9.23 -2.34
CA TRP A 48 -10.18 -7.91 -2.32
C TRP A 48 -9.97 -7.17 -0.99
N GLN A 49 -10.21 -7.86 0.12
CA GLN A 49 -10.04 -7.24 1.44
C GLN A 49 -8.60 -6.80 1.68
N LEU A 50 -7.62 -7.60 1.30
CA LEU A 50 -6.21 -7.26 1.41
C LEU A 50 -5.82 -6.10 0.49
N LEU A 51 -6.27 -6.12 -0.78
CA LEU A 51 -6.02 -5.03 -1.73
C LEU A 51 -6.56 -3.69 -1.23
N GLU A 52 -7.82 -3.68 -0.78
CA GLU A 52 -8.46 -2.47 -0.25
C GLU A 52 -7.81 -1.98 1.04
N HIS A 53 -7.38 -2.89 1.91
CA HIS A 53 -6.65 -2.51 3.11
C HIS A 53 -5.32 -1.82 2.77
N ILE A 54 -4.54 -2.39 1.84
CA ILE A 54 -3.32 -1.75 1.34
C ILE A 54 -3.63 -0.36 0.77
N ARG A 55 -4.68 -0.26 -0.06
CA ARG A 55 -5.08 1.02 -0.68
C ARG A 55 -5.44 2.07 0.37
N ILE A 56 -6.29 1.72 1.33
CA ILE A 56 -6.77 2.66 2.35
C ILE A 56 -5.61 3.11 3.25
N ALA A 57 -4.79 2.18 3.71
CA ALA A 57 -3.66 2.50 4.58
C ALA A 57 -2.60 3.36 3.87
N LEU A 58 -2.25 3.02 2.63
CA LEU A 58 -1.30 3.82 1.85
C LEU A 58 -1.84 5.22 1.54
N TRP A 59 -3.13 5.33 1.17
CA TRP A 59 -3.78 6.62 0.97
C TRP A 59 -3.75 7.47 2.26
N ASP A 60 -4.07 6.88 3.40
CA ASP A 60 -4.05 7.57 4.68
C ASP A 60 -2.65 8.10 5.02
N ILE A 61 -1.62 7.26 4.85
CA ILE A 61 -0.22 7.66 5.07
C ILE A 61 0.19 8.81 4.15
N VAL A 62 -0.17 8.76 2.86
CA VAL A 62 0.14 9.81 1.89
C VAL A 62 -0.58 11.12 2.24
N GLU A 63 -1.88 11.04 2.55
CA GLU A 63 -2.66 12.22 2.93
C GLU A 63 -2.16 12.83 4.25
N PHE A 64 -1.79 12.01 5.22
CA PHE A 64 -1.18 12.47 6.46
C PHE A 64 0.10 13.28 6.22
N CYS A 65 0.93 12.84 5.25
CA CYS A 65 2.16 13.54 4.91
C CYS A 65 1.95 14.90 4.23
N ARG A 66 0.90 15.04 3.42
CA ARG A 66 0.73 16.21 2.53
C ARG A 66 -0.40 17.16 2.92
N ASN A 67 -1.37 16.70 3.69
CA ASN A 67 -2.56 17.47 4.01
C ASN A 67 -2.67 17.70 5.52
N PRO A 68 -2.31 18.88 6.03
CA PRO A 68 -2.32 19.17 7.46
C PRO A 68 -3.73 19.15 8.09
N ARG A 69 -4.79 19.06 7.29
CA ARG A 69 -6.18 18.92 7.74
C ARG A 69 -6.72 17.50 7.61
N HIS A 70 -5.87 16.57 7.18
CA HIS A 70 -6.26 15.17 7.04
C HIS A 70 -6.68 14.58 8.39
N LYS A 71 -7.70 13.74 8.34
CA LYS A 71 -8.15 12.93 9.46
C LYS A 71 -8.17 11.48 9.03
N SER A 72 -7.37 10.68 9.70
CA SER A 72 -7.31 9.24 9.46
C SER A 72 -8.64 8.55 9.72
N PRO A 73 -8.96 7.50 8.97
CA PRO A 73 -10.12 6.66 9.26
C PRO A 73 -10.10 6.10 10.68
N PRO A 74 -11.26 5.79 11.29
CA PRO A 74 -11.29 5.17 12.61
C PRO A 74 -10.67 3.77 12.57
N TRP A 75 -9.72 3.52 13.45
CA TRP A 75 -9.05 2.23 13.57
C TRP A 75 -9.86 1.26 14.43
N PRO A 76 -9.94 -0.06 14.07
CA PRO A 76 -9.45 -0.69 12.81
C PRO A 76 -10.47 -0.65 11.66
N ASP A 77 -11.74 -0.37 11.94
CA ASP A 77 -12.89 -0.60 11.06
C ASP A 77 -12.86 0.24 9.77
N GLY A 78 -12.26 1.43 9.83
CA GLY A 78 -12.13 2.32 8.69
C GLY A 78 -11.10 1.88 7.65
N TYR A 79 -10.27 0.87 7.98
CA TYR A 79 -9.19 0.39 7.09
C TYR A 79 -9.51 -0.91 6.38
N TRP A 80 -10.66 -1.53 6.66
CA TRP A 80 -11.04 -2.80 6.08
C TRP A 80 -12.42 -2.74 5.40
N PRO A 81 -12.54 -3.24 4.16
CA PRO A 81 -13.86 -3.36 3.54
C PRO A 81 -14.68 -4.43 4.26
N LYS A 82 -15.94 -4.13 4.51
CA LYS A 82 -16.85 -5.06 5.22
C LYS A 82 -17.22 -6.29 4.38
N LYS A 83 -17.25 -6.14 3.05
CA LYS A 83 -17.59 -7.23 2.14
C LYS A 83 -16.32 -7.90 1.62
N PRO A 84 -16.30 -9.23 1.50
CA PRO A 84 -15.14 -9.95 1.00
C PRO A 84 -14.92 -9.79 -0.50
N ALA A 85 -15.95 -9.44 -1.28
CA ALA A 85 -15.88 -9.27 -2.73
C ALA A 85 -15.91 -7.80 -3.13
N PRO A 86 -15.22 -7.42 -4.23
CA PRO A 86 -15.34 -6.10 -4.80
C PRO A 86 -16.78 -5.83 -5.25
N PRO A 87 -17.28 -4.59 -5.16
CA PRO A 87 -18.63 -4.26 -5.62
C PRO A 87 -18.79 -4.35 -7.14
N SER A 88 -17.70 -4.24 -7.89
CA SER A 88 -17.63 -4.41 -9.35
C SER A 88 -16.19 -4.70 -9.79
N GLU A 89 -16.00 -5.07 -11.07
CA GLU A 89 -14.67 -5.24 -11.67
C GLU A 89 -13.90 -3.92 -11.68
N GLU A 90 -14.58 -2.82 -12.02
CA GLU A 90 -14.00 -1.48 -12.05
C GLU A 90 -13.50 -1.06 -10.67
N ALA A 91 -14.14 -1.48 -9.57
CA ALA A 91 -13.68 -1.18 -8.21
C ALA A 91 -12.31 -1.81 -7.92
N TRP A 92 -12.07 -3.03 -8.38
CA TRP A 92 -10.76 -3.68 -8.29
C TRP A 92 -9.70 -2.86 -9.04
N GLU A 93 -9.96 -2.52 -10.30
CA GLU A 93 -9.04 -1.76 -11.14
C GLU A 93 -8.76 -0.35 -10.57
N GLN A 94 -9.78 0.30 -10.03
CA GLN A 94 -9.64 1.60 -9.35
C GLN A 94 -8.78 1.49 -8.09
N SER A 95 -8.90 0.40 -7.33
CA SER A 95 -8.06 0.17 -6.15
C SER A 95 -6.61 -0.04 -6.52
N VAL A 96 -6.32 -0.85 -7.53
CA VAL A 96 -4.96 -1.05 -8.05
C VAL A 96 -4.39 0.29 -8.53
N LYS A 97 -5.14 1.04 -9.34
CA LYS A 97 -4.72 2.36 -9.81
C LYS A 97 -4.44 3.32 -8.67
N SER A 98 -5.32 3.37 -7.66
CA SER A 98 -5.15 4.24 -6.50
C SER A 98 -3.88 3.93 -5.71
N ILE A 99 -3.53 2.64 -5.55
CA ILE A 99 -2.26 2.25 -4.92
C ILE A 99 -1.08 2.79 -5.73
N HIS A 100 -1.07 2.60 -7.04
CA HIS A 100 0.00 3.11 -7.90
C HIS A 100 0.15 4.63 -7.84
N ASP A 101 -0.97 5.36 -7.87
CA ASP A 101 -0.98 6.83 -7.76
C ASP A 101 -0.42 7.29 -6.41
N ASN A 102 -0.76 6.62 -5.31
CA ASN A 102 -0.24 6.95 -3.99
C ASN A 102 1.24 6.57 -3.82
N LEU A 103 1.69 5.44 -4.37
CA LEU A 103 3.11 5.08 -4.41
C LEU A 103 3.92 6.11 -5.20
N LYS A 104 3.39 6.58 -6.33
CA LYS A 104 4.01 7.65 -7.12
C LYS A 104 4.11 8.93 -6.31
N THR A 105 3.02 9.36 -5.67
CA THR A 105 3.00 10.57 -4.84
C THR A 105 4.00 10.48 -3.69
N MET A 106 4.08 9.35 -3.00
CA MET A 106 5.05 9.13 -1.93
C MET A 106 6.49 9.24 -2.45
N ARG A 107 6.79 8.63 -3.61
CA ARG A 107 8.12 8.76 -4.24
C ARG A 107 8.47 10.21 -4.62
N GLU A 108 7.50 10.95 -5.13
CA GLU A 108 7.68 12.37 -5.47
C GLU A 108 8.03 13.18 -4.20
N MET A 109 7.30 12.99 -3.10
CA MET A 109 7.61 13.65 -1.82
C MET A 109 9.00 13.27 -1.28
N ILE A 110 9.36 11.97 -1.33
CA ILE A 110 10.67 11.50 -0.87
C ILE A 110 11.80 12.12 -1.70
N ASN A 111 11.63 12.26 -3.02
CA ASN A 111 12.67 12.75 -3.92
C ASN A 111 12.73 14.28 -4.00
N ASP A 112 11.70 14.99 -3.57
CA ASP A 112 11.73 16.47 -3.55
C ASP A 112 12.57 16.97 -2.36
N PRO A 113 13.71 17.66 -2.62
CA PRO A 113 14.57 18.17 -1.56
C PRO A 113 13.93 19.27 -0.69
N LYS A 114 12.79 19.82 -1.11
CA LYS A 114 12.01 20.77 -0.29
C LYS A 114 11.31 20.09 0.88
N HIS A 115 11.07 18.80 0.80
CA HIS A 115 10.55 18.02 1.90
C HIS A 115 11.71 17.49 2.76
N ASP A 116 11.88 18.03 3.96
CA ASP A 116 12.82 17.48 4.92
C ASP A 116 12.32 16.13 5.43
N LEU A 117 13.16 15.09 5.31
CA LEU A 117 12.82 13.73 5.72
C LEU A 117 12.63 13.59 7.24
N LEU A 118 13.24 14.45 8.03
CA LEU A 118 13.33 14.32 9.49
C LEU A 118 12.53 15.38 10.26
N THR A 119 12.04 16.41 9.57
CA THR A 119 11.17 17.42 10.22
C THR A 119 9.79 16.79 10.51
N PRO A 120 9.26 16.98 11.73
CA PRO A 120 7.92 16.54 12.08
C PRO A 120 6.84 17.08 11.13
N ILE A 121 5.93 16.20 10.71
CA ILE A 121 4.80 16.58 9.84
C ILE A 121 3.84 17.47 10.65
N PRO A 122 3.42 18.62 10.09
CA PRO A 122 2.47 19.49 10.75
C PRO A 122 1.15 18.79 11.08
N GLY A 123 0.71 18.90 12.34
CA GLY A 123 -0.53 18.24 12.81
C GLY A 123 -0.31 16.81 13.32
N GLY A 124 0.86 16.24 13.15
CA GLY A 124 1.25 14.97 13.72
C GLY A 124 1.77 15.04 15.16
N ALA A 125 2.02 13.89 15.76
CA ALA A 125 2.61 13.75 17.10
C ALA A 125 4.15 13.47 17.03
N GLY A 126 4.83 14.08 16.06
CA GLY A 126 6.26 13.92 15.86
C GLY A 126 6.67 12.98 14.73
N GLN A 127 5.70 12.44 13.98
CA GLN A 127 5.98 11.62 12.80
C GLN A 127 6.66 12.46 11.72
N THR A 128 7.57 11.82 10.98
CA THR A 128 8.36 12.45 9.91
C THR A 128 8.09 11.75 8.57
N LEU A 129 8.43 12.40 7.46
CA LEU A 129 8.30 11.77 6.14
C LEU A 129 9.12 10.47 6.03
N LEU A 130 10.32 10.43 6.63
CA LEU A 130 11.11 9.19 6.70
C LEU A 130 10.36 8.07 7.41
N ARG A 131 9.76 8.37 8.57
CA ARG A 131 8.99 7.37 9.33
C ARG A 131 7.79 6.87 8.54
N GLU A 132 7.06 7.76 7.89
CA GLU A 132 5.86 7.38 7.11
C GLU A 132 6.22 6.57 5.85
N ALA A 133 7.32 6.89 5.19
CA ALA A 133 7.81 6.10 4.06
C ALA A 133 8.24 4.69 4.49
N LEU A 134 8.92 4.55 5.62
CA LEU A 134 9.27 3.23 6.18
C LEU A 134 8.01 2.44 6.59
N LEU A 135 7.02 3.11 7.20
CA LEU A 135 5.74 2.49 7.53
C LEU A 135 5.01 1.99 6.29
N ALA A 136 4.96 2.80 5.21
CA ALA A 136 4.33 2.41 3.95
C ALA A 136 5.04 1.18 3.34
N ALA A 137 6.38 1.16 3.34
CA ALA A 137 7.16 0.03 2.83
C ALA A 137 6.88 -1.26 3.62
N ASP A 138 6.95 -1.20 4.95
CA ASP A 138 6.72 -2.33 5.86
C ASP A 138 5.30 -2.87 5.74
N HIS A 139 4.30 -1.99 5.85
CA HIS A 139 2.89 -2.36 5.78
C HIS A 139 2.50 -2.97 4.42
N ASN A 140 2.96 -2.36 3.33
CA ASN A 140 2.66 -2.87 1.99
C ASN A 140 3.31 -4.23 1.77
N ALA A 141 4.57 -4.43 2.15
CA ALA A 141 5.27 -5.71 2.02
C ALA A 141 4.58 -6.82 2.84
N TYR A 142 4.15 -6.51 4.07
CA TYR A 142 3.43 -7.45 4.94
C TYR A 142 2.11 -7.94 4.32
N HIS A 143 1.26 -7.02 3.85
CA HIS A 143 -0.02 -7.39 3.28
C HIS A 143 0.07 -7.91 1.84
N LEU A 144 1.08 -7.50 1.09
CA LEU A 144 1.38 -8.07 -0.23
C LEU A 144 1.79 -9.55 -0.11
N GLY A 145 2.56 -9.90 0.90
CA GLY A 145 2.87 -11.30 1.22
C GLY A 145 1.61 -12.13 1.50
N GLN A 146 0.65 -11.57 2.26
CA GLN A 146 -0.64 -12.22 2.50
C GLN A 146 -1.47 -12.36 1.22
N LEU A 147 -1.52 -11.32 0.37
CA LEU A 147 -2.21 -11.37 -0.93
C LEU A 147 -1.63 -12.45 -1.84
N ALA A 148 -0.30 -12.57 -1.90
CA ALA A 148 0.37 -13.63 -2.65
C ALA A 148 0.04 -15.03 -2.11
N LEU A 149 -0.08 -15.19 -0.79
CA LEU A 149 -0.51 -16.45 -0.17
C LEU A 149 -1.96 -16.78 -0.49
N VAL A 150 -2.88 -15.80 -0.42
CA VAL A 150 -4.28 -15.97 -0.83
C VAL A 150 -4.35 -16.41 -2.30
N ARG A 151 -3.60 -15.76 -3.19
CA ARG A 151 -3.55 -16.11 -4.61
C ARG A 151 -3.07 -17.55 -4.83
N LYS A 152 -2.05 -17.98 -4.10
CA LYS A 152 -1.54 -19.37 -4.17
C LYS A 152 -2.57 -20.37 -3.64
N ALA A 153 -3.19 -20.08 -2.50
CA ALA A 153 -4.20 -20.97 -1.89
C ALA A 153 -5.45 -21.15 -2.77
N LEU A 154 -5.76 -20.15 -3.59
CA LEU A 154 -6.86 -20.21 -4.58
C LEU A 154 -6.43 -20.81 -5.93
N GLU A 155 -5.18 -21.25 -6.07
CA GLU A 155 -4.60 -21.75 -7.33
C GLU A 155 -4.78 -20.73 -8.50
N ALA A 156 -4.84 -19.42 -8.15
CA ALA A 156 -5.05 -18.32 -9.08
C ALA A 156 -3.74 -17.80 -9.71
N TRP A 157 -2.64 -18.47 -9.46
CA TRP A 157 -1.34 -18.19 -10.06
C TRP A 157 -1.19 -19.05 -11.31
N LYS A 158 -1.36 -18.48 -12.48
CA LYS A 158 -1.02 -19.18 -13.72
C LYS A 158 0.50 -19.28 -13.78
N GLY A 159 1.01 -20.52 -13.80
CA GLY A 159 2.42 -20.82 -13.95
C GLY A 159 3.01 -20.32 -15.29
#